data_ff3535d61c508877efca2a75ddccfc30
#
_entry.id   ff3535d61c508877efca2a75ddccfc30
#
_cell.length_a   1.000
_cell.length_b   1.000
_cell.length_c   1.000
_cell.angle_alpha   90.00
_cell.angle_beta   90.00
_cell.angle_gamma   90.00
#
_symmetry.space_group_name_H-M   'P 1'
#
loop_
_entity.id
_entity.type
_entity.pdbx_description
1 polymer ?
#
loop_
_entity_poly.entity_id
_entity_poly.type
_entity_poly.pdbx_seq_one_letter_code
_entity_poly.pdbx_strand_id
1 'polypeptide(L)'
;MSDNDKVNTGHHVEDKELIKNARKPVGELGHQILERMNKSHESMAQWGVSHFEVQEDSKILDIGCGGGRNIERFAEQISENGRVVGIDYSEVSVEKSIELNKESIDKGIVNVLQGSVSDMPFYDETFDIVTGFETIYFWPDFINDLKEVNRVLKKGGLVFFCNEAVYREGEMEKYDDLVELLDMKIYSEEVLKESLEKTGFKDFKSYVDDENDWICVTAHKI
;
A
#
# COMPACT_ATOMS: atom_id res chain seq x y z
N MET A 1 -25.61 -44.30 0.48
CA MET A 1 -24.23 -43.81 0.39
C MET A 1 -24.28 -42.65 -0.56
N SER A 2 -24.19 -41.50 -0.03
CA SER A 2 -24.56 -40.22 -0.68
C SER A 2 -23.36 -39.60 -1.42
N ASP A 3 -23.59 -39.23 -2.70
CA ASP A 3 -22.71 -38.46 -3.57
C ASP A 3 -22.66 -36.98 -3.17
N ASN A 4 -22.02 -36.64 -2.05
CA ASN A 4 -21.96 -35.25 -1.63
C ASN A 4 -20.55 -34.67 -1.39
N ASP A 5 -19.47 -35.39 -1.76
CA ASP A 5 -18.10 -34.97 -1.42
C ASP A 5 -17.26 -34.49 -2.61
N LYS A 6 -17.87 -34.11 -3.76
CA LYS A 6 -17.10 -33.68 -4.93
C LYS A 6 -17.24 -32.22 -5.37
N VAL A 7 -17.96 -31.37 -4.62
CA VAL A 7 -18.31 -30.01 -5.09
C VAL A 7 -17.43 -28.89 -4.51
N ASN A 8 -16.53 -29.16 -3.53
CA ASN A 8 -15.88 -28.07 -2.79
C ASN A 8 -14.36 -27.89 -3.04
N THR A 9 -13.72 -28.68 -3.89
CA THR A 9 -12.27 -28.56 -4.11
C THR A 9 -11.87 -27.56 -5.20
N GLY A 10 -12.75 -27.29 -6.16
CA GLY A 10 -12.47 -26.37 -7.27
C GLY A 10 -12.42 -24.89 -6.84
N HIS A 11 -13.38 -24.45 -6.06
CA HIS A 11 -13.45 -23.06 -5.58
C HIS A 11 -12.30 -22.68 -4.65
N HIS A 12 -11.83 -23.59 -3.79
CA HIS A 12 -10.69 -23.32 -2.89
C HIS A 12 -9.35 -23.23 -3.62
N VAL A 13 -9.18 -23.92 -4.75
CA VAL A 13 -7.94 -23.86 -5.54
C VAL A 13 -7.91 -22.60 -6.38
N GLU A 14 -9.02 -22.23 -7.01
CA GLU A 14 -9.16 -20.99 -7.78
C GLU A 14 -8.97 -19.74 -6.89
N ASP A 15 -9.51 -19.73 -5.68
CA ASP A 15 -9.31 -18.65 -4.71
C ASP A 15 -7.83 -18.52 -4.28
N LYS A 16 -7.10 -19.62 -4.09
CA LYS A 16 -5.68 -19.57 -3.72
C LYS A 16 -4.81 -18.98 -4.85
N GLU A 17 -5.03 -19.37 -6.09
CA GLU A 17 -4.28 -18.81 -7.24
C GLU A 17 -4.61 -17.32 -7.45
N LEU A 18 -5.84 -16.92 -7.22
CA LEU A 18 -6.23 -15.51 -7.25
C LEU A 18 -5.51 -14.73 -6.14
N ILE A 19 -5.51 -15.23 -4.90
CA ILE A 19 -4.87 -14.58 -3.75
C ILE A 19 -3.34 -14.46 -3.95
N LYS A 20 -2.68 -15.47 -4.52
CA LYS A 20 -1.24 -15.40 -4.84
C LYS A 20 -0.89 -14.20 -5.74
N ASN A 21 -1.81 -13.79 -6.58
CA ASN A 21 -1.63 -12.61 -7.42
C ASN A 21 -1.67 -11.29 -6.64
N ALA A 22 -2.09 -11.26 -5.37
CA ALA A 22 -2.15 -10.02 -4.59
C ALA A 22 -0.76 -9.38 -4.39
N ARG A 23 0.29 -10.19 -4.20
CA ARG A 23 1.66 -9.69 -4.06
C ARG A 23 2.19 -9.04 -5.33
N LYS A 24 2.01 -9.67 -6.48
CA LYS A 24 2.43 -9.16 -7.78
C LYS A 24 1.40 -9.54 -8.84
N PRO A 25 0.40 -8.69 -9.08
CA PRO A 25 -0.64 -8.95 -10.07
C PRO A 25 -0.08 -9.19 -11.46
N VAL A 26 -0.50 -10.29 -12.11
CA VAL A 26 -0.11 -10.64 -13.49
C VAL A 26 -1.31 -11.21 -14.25
N GLY A 27 -1.43 -10.87 -15.53
CA GLY A 27 -2.48 -11.37 -16.42
C GLY A 27 -3.90 -11.13 -15.91
N GLU A 28 -4.84 -11.96 -16.37
CA GLU A 28 -6.26 -11.82 -16.05
C GLU A 28 -6.57 -11.96 -14.55
N LEU A 29 -5.92 -12.89 -13.85
CA LEU A 29 -6.07 -13.02 -12.39
C LEU A 29 -5.54 -11.78 -11.66
N GLY A 30 -4.51 -11.12 -12.21
CA GLY A 30 -4.02 -9.84 -11.70
C GLY A 30 -5.08 -8.73 -11.77
N HIS A 31 -5.79 -8.61 -12.89
CA HIS A 31 -6.91 -7.66 -13.00
C HIS A 31 -8.02 -7.95 -11.99
N GLN A 32 -8.41 -9.21 -11.86
CA GLN A 32 -9.46 -9.63 -10.94
C GLN A 32 -9.10 -9.35 -9.47
N ILE A 33 -7.88 -9.66 -9.03
CA ILE A 33 -7.46 -9.41 -7.66
C ILE A 33 -7.39 -7.91 -7.36
N LEU A 34 -6.92 -7.08 -8.30
CA LEU A 34 -6.90 -5.62 -8.13
C LEU A 34 -8.30 -5.03 -7.95
N GLU A 35 -9.28 -5.49 -8.71
CA GLU A 35 -10.68 -5.07 -8.53
C GLU A 35 -11.25 -5.49 -7.17
N ARG A 36 -10.89 -6.70 -6.71
CA ARG A 36 -11.27 -7.18 -5.38
C ARG A 36 -10.63 -6.32 -4.29
N MET A 37 -9.30 -6.09 -4.37
CA MET A 37 -8.55 -5.31 -3.38
C MET A 37 -9.04 -3.85 -3.33
N ASN A 38 -9.29 -3.20 -4.47
CA ASN A 38 -9.83 -1.85 -4.50
C ASN A 38 -11.17 -1.72 -3.74
N LYS A 39 -11.98 -2.79 -3.69
CA LYS A 39 -13.25 -2.82 -2.97
C LYS A 39 -13.08 -3.21 -1.49
N SER A 40 -12.29 -4.26 -1.22
CA SER A 40 -12.15 -4.79 0.14
C SER A 40 -11.40 -3.83 1.07
N HIS A 41 -10.37 -3.12 0.56
CA HIS A 41 -9.56 -2.20 1.36
C HIS A 41 -10.15 -0.76 1.45
N GLU A 42 -11.32 -0.52 0.86
CA GLU A 42 -11.94 0.83 0.82
C GLU A 42 -12.15 1.40 2.23
N SER A 43 -12.74 0.63 3.14
CA SER A 43 -13.03 1.07 4.51
C SER A 43 -11.77 1.33 5.32
N MET A 44 -10.77 0.44 5.20
CA MET A 44 -9.48 0.62 5.86
C MET A 44 -8.75 1.86 5.34
N ALA A 45 -8.73 2.07 4.03
CA ALA A 45 -8.06 3.21 3.45
C ALA A 45 -8.74 4.54 3.83
N GLN A 46 -10.08 4.59 3.88
CA GLN A 46 -10.82 5.77 4.36
C GLN A 46 -10.51 6.06 5.83
N TRP A 47 -10.53 5.03 6.68
CA TRP A 47 -10.15 5.16 8.08
C TRP A 47 -8.71 5.65 8.22
N GLY A 48 -7.77 5.06 7.48
CA GLY A 48 -6.37 5.42 7.51
C GLY A 48 -6.11 6.87 7.13
N VAL A 49 -6.67 7.34 6.00
CA VAL A 49 -6.49 8.72 5.53
C VAL A 49 -7.08 9.75 6.51
N SER A 50 -8.04 9.36 7.35
CA SER A 50 -8.60 10.28 8.36
C SER A 50 -7.61 10.69 9.46
N HIS A 51 -6.43 10.05 9.55
CA HIS A 51 -5.42 10.32 10.58
C HIS A 51 -4.38 11.38 10.18
N PHE A 52 -4.45 11.93 8.97
CA PHE A 52 -3.59 13.04 8.54
C PHE A 52 -4.33 13.97 7.57
N GLU A 53 -3.79 15.16 7.37
CA GLU A 53 -4.37 16.16 6.48
C GLU A 53 -3.55 16.22 5.16
N VAL A 54 -4.28 16.29 4.04
CA VAL A 54 -3.72 16.56 2.72
C VAL A 54 -3.94 18.02 2.39
N GLN A 55 -2.86 18.76 2.12
CA GLN A 55 -2.97 20.15 1.64
C GLN A 55 -3.23 20.15 0.12
N GLU A 56 -3.99 21.11 -0.37
CA GLU A 56 -4.41 21.18 -1.78
C GLU A 56 -3.25 21.23 -2.79
N ASP A 57 -2.08 21.71 -2.39
CA ASP A 57 -0.87 21.80 -3.23
C ASP A 57 0.17 20.71 -2.96
N SER A 58 -0.18 19.70 -2.13
CA SER A 58 0.70 18.60 -1.78
C SER A 58 1.15 17.78 -2.99
N LYS A 59 2.43 17.39 -2.97
CA LYS A 59 2.98 16.35 -3.85
C LYS A 59 3.00 15.04 -3.09
N ILE A 60 2.20 14.09 -3.53
CA ILE A 60 1.96 12.81 -2.86
C ILE A 60 2.54 11.68 -3.71
N LEU A 61 3.27 10.76 -3.07
CA LEU A 61 3.70 9.50 -3.66
C LEU A 61 2.98 8.33 -2.99
N ASP A 62 2.31 7.50 -3.76
CA ASP A 62 1.70 6.25 -3.30
C ASP A 62 2.54 5.06 -3.79
N ILE A 63 3.19 4.35 -2.85
CA ILE A 63 4.09 3.23 -3.14
C ILE A 63 3.33 1.92 -3.08
N GLY A 64 3.44 1.11 -4.14
CA GLY A 64 2.63 -0.10 -4.31
C GLY A 64 1.17 0.27 -4.57
N CYS A 65 0.95 1.20 -5.50
CA CYS A 65 -0.35 1.82 -5.73
C CYS A 65 -1.44 0.86 -6.25
N GLY A 66 -1.07 -0.37 -6.62
CA GLY A 66 -1.99 -1.41 -7.05
C GLY A 66 -2.96 -0.94 -8.14
N GLY A 67 -4.26 -1.11 -7.92
CA GLY A 67 -5.31 -0.69 -8.86
C GLY A 67 -5.62 0.82 -8.85
N GLY A 68 -4.85 1.65 -8.14
CA GLY A 68 -4.91 3.11 -8.22
C GLY A 68 -6.03 3.78 -7.42
N ARG A 69 -6.72 3.06 -6.53
CA ARG A 69 -7.87 3.62 -5.78
C ARG A 69 -7.45 4.72 -4.79
N ASN A 70 -6.28 4.59 -4.16
CA ASN A 70 -5.77 5.63 -3.26
C ASN A 70 -5.25 6.85 -4.03
N ILE A 71 -4.68 6.65 -5.23
CA ILE A 71 -4.33 7.76 -6.13
C ILE A 71 -5.56 8.59 -6.46
N GLU A 72 -6.67 7.96 -6.86
CA GLU A 72 -7.95 8.64 -7.14
C GLU A 72 -8.42 9.42 -5.91
N ARG A 73 -8.41 8.81 -4.72
CA ARG A 73 -8.80 9.44 -3.45
C ARG A 73 -7.97 10.68 -3.13
N PHE A 74 -6.67 10.67 -3.37
CA PHE A 74 -5.82 11.83 -3.17
C PHE A 74 -5.99 12.88 -4.26
N ALA A 75 -6.20 12.47 -5.51
CA ALA A 75 -6.44 13.39 -6.63
C ALA A 75 -7.72 14.21 -6.45
N GLU A 76 -8.73 13.69 -5.74
CA GLU A 76 -9.96 14.41 -5.39
C GLU A 76 -9.74 15.49 -4.30
N GLN A 77 -8.64 15.42 -3.54
CA GLN A 77 -8.35 16.33 -2.43
C GLN A 77 -7.37 17.45 -2.79
N ILE A 78 -6.65 17.32 -3.90
CA ILE A 78 -5.65 18.31 -4.31
C ILE A 78 -6.17 19.22 -5.43
N SER A 79 -5.58 20.40 -5.52
CA SER A 79 -5.85 21.38 -6.58
C SER A 79 -4.97 21.10 -7.83
N GLU A 80 -5.10 21.94 -8.84
CA GLU A 80 -4.26 21.90 -10.05
C GLU A 80 -2.75 22.13 -9.78
N ASN A 81 -2.39 22.66 -8.61
CA ASN A 81 -1.01 22.87 -8.18
C ASN A 81 -0.41 21.64 -7.46
N GLY A 82 -1.26 20.77 -6.90
CA GLY A 82 -0.84 19.52 -6.30
C GLY A 82 -0.51 18.45 -7.33
N ARG A 83 0.09 17.36 -6.90
CA ARG A 83 0.41 16.19 -7.76
C ARG A 83 0.30 14.91 -6.96
N VAL A 84 -0.26 13.87 -7.58
CA VAL A 84 -0.22 12.51 -7.05
C VAL A 84 0.56 11.64 -8.02
N VAL A 85 1.52 10.91 -7.49
CA VAL A 85 2.31 9.94 -8.26
C VAL A 85 2.10 8.56 -7.64
N GLY A 86 1.75 7.58 -8.46
CA GLY A 86 1.74 6.18 -8.08
C GLY A 86 2.95 5.44 -8.63
N ILE A 87 3.51 4.53 -7.83
CA ILE A 87 4.53 3.59 -8.30
C ILE A 87 4.15 2.17 -7.91
N ASP A 88 4.26 1.23 -8.85
CA ASP A 88 4.06 -0.18 -8.61
C ASP A 88 5.02 -1.01 -9.47
N TYR A 89 5.50 -2.14 -8.96
CA TYR A 89 6.43 -3.00 -9.71
C TYR A 89 5.70 -3.96 -10.67
N SER A 90 4.38 -4.12 -10.52
CA SER A 90 3.52 -4.88 -11.42
C SER A 90 3.06 -4.04 -12.59
N GLU A 91 3.30 -4.50 -13.81
CA GLU A 91 2.81 -3.86 -15.03
C GLU A 91 1.27 -3.79 -15.04
N VAL A 92 0.61 -4.89 -14.63
CA VAL A 92 -0.87 -4.98 -14.56
C VAL A 92 -1.45 -3.99 -13.55
N SER A 93 -0.77 -3.77 -12.41
CA SER A 93 -1.16 -2.74 -11.45
C SER A 93 -1.07 -1.34 -12.06
N VAL A 94 0.03 -1.05 -12.76
CA VAL A 94 0.24 0.23 -13.43
C VAL A 94 -0.83 0.48 -14.49
N GLU A 95 -1.11 -0.50 -15.35
CA GLU A 95 -2.15 -0.40 -16.38
C GLU A 95 -3.53 -0.14 -15.77
N LYS A 96 -3.90 -0.88 -14.72
CA LYS A 96 -5.19 -0.71 -14.03
C LYS A 96 -5.29 0.65 -13.34
N SER A 97 -4.21 1.10 -12.73
CA SER A 97 -4.13 2.41 -12.09
C SER A 97 -4.24 3.56 -13.10
N ILE A 98 -3.62 3.44 -14.27
CA ILE A 98 -3.74 4.41 -15.36
C ILE A 98 -5.17 4.43 -15.90
N GLU A 99 -5.80 3.27 -16.10
CA GLU A 99 -7.18 3.17 -16.55
C GLU A 99 -8.15 3.91 -15.60
N LEU A 100 -8.03 3.62 -14.29
CA LEU A 100 -8.88 4.22 -13.26
C LEU A 100 -8.69 5.74 -13.16
N ASN A 101 -7.45 6.21 -13.26
CA ASN A 101 -7.11 7.62 -13.02
C ASN A 101 -6.97 8.44 -14.32
N LYS A 102 -7.46 7.93 -15.44
CA LYS A 102 -7.27 8.53 -16.77
C LYS A 102 -7.64 10.02 -16.83
N GLU A 103 -8.75 10.43 -16.23
CA GLU A 103 -9.20 11.82 -16.25
C GLU A 103 -8.21 12.75 -15.53
N SER A 104 -7.69 12.33 -14.36
CA SER A 104 -6.72 13.10 -13.57
C SER A 104 -5.32 13.09 -14.21
N ILE A 105 -4.98 12.03 -14.96
CA ILE A 105 -3.75 11.96 -15.76
C ILE A 105 -3.85 12.93 -16.94
N ASP A 106 -4.97 12.95 -17.67
CA ASP A 106 -5.19 13.87 -18.80
C ASP A 106 -5.15 15.35 -18.34
N LYS A 107 -5.55 15.64 -17.09
CA LYS A 107 -5.41 16.97 -16.46
C LYS A 107 -3.99 17.27 -15.96
N GLY A 108 -3.07 16.32 -16.00
CA GLY A 108 -1.70 16.46 -15.50
C GLY A 108 -1.56 16.49 -13.97
N ILE A 109 -2.61 16.08 -13.24
CA ILE A 109 -2.62 16.01 -11.75
C ILE A 109 -2.00 14.71 -11.27
N VAL A 110 -2.26 13.60 -11.97
CA VAL A 110 -1.79 12.26 -11.63
C VAL A 110 -0.73 11.77 -12.62
N ASN A 111 0.24 11.02 -12.11
CA ASN A 111 1.16 10.22 -12.91
C ASN A 111 1.31 8.83 -12.28
N VAL A 112 1.45 7.79 -13.10
CA VAL A 112 1.66 6.41 -12.63
C VAL A 112 2.85 5.81 -13.37
N LEU A 113 3.77 5.21 -12.62
CA LEU A 113 5.02 4.67 -13.15
C LEU A 113 5.22 3.22 -12.68
N GLN A 114 5.81 2.40 -13.55
CA GLN A 114 6.32 1.12 -13.11
C GLN A 114 7.69 1.32 -12.43
N GLY A 115 7.85 0.75 -11.22
CA GLY A 115 9.10 0.84 -10.48
C GLY A 115 9.02 0.15 -9.12
N SER A 116 10.15 0.12 -8.44
CA SER A 116 10.31 -0.50 -7.13
C SER A 116 10.59 0.55 -6.05
N VAL A 117 10.12 0.30 -4.83
CA VAL A 117 10.47 1.10 -3.66
C VAL A 117 11.98 1.13 -3.39
N SER A 118 12.71 0.08 -3.82
CA SER A 118 14.15 -0.04 -3.57
C SER A 118 15.03 0.86 -4.44
N ASP A 119 14.48 1.42 -5.55
CA ASP A 119 15.20 2.32 -6.45
C ASP A 119 14.16 3.16 -7.21
N MET A 120 13.72 4.26 -6.59
CA MET A 120 12.66 5.09 -7.13
C MET A 120 13.22 6.18 -8.06
N PRO A 121 12.64 6.37 -9.27
CA PRO A 121 13.16 7.30 -10.28
C PRO A 121 12.80 8.76 -9.97
N PHE A 122 12.95 9.18 -8.72
CA PHE A 122 12.63 10.53 -8.26
C PHE A 122 13.85 11.21 -7.66
N TYR A 123 13.89 12.54 -7.73
CA TYR A 123 14.90 13.34 -7.05
C TYR A 123 14.68 13.33 -5.53
N ASP A 124 15.74 13.61 -4.80
CA ASP A 124 15.67 13.83 -3.36
C ASP A 124 14.66 14.94 -3.03
N GLU A 125 14.00 14.81 -1.88
CA GLU A 125 13.12 15.85 -1.34
C GLU A 125 12.03 16.33 -2.33
N THR A 126 11.43 15.40 -3.05
CA THR A 126 10.40 15.69 -4.06
C THR A 126 9.00 15.78 -3.49
N PHE A 127 8.65 14.89 -2.54
CA PHE A 127 7.28 14.70 -2.07
C PHE A 127 7.05 15.30 -0.68
N ASP A 128 5.85 15.82 -0.46
CA ASP A 128 5.38 16.31 0.84
C ASP A 128 4.84 15.15 1.68
N ILE A 129 4.21 14.16 1.03
CA ILE A 129 3.61 12.98 1.64
C ILE A 129 4.03 11.74 0.84
N VAL A 130 4.42 10.69 1.54
CA VAL A 130 4.62 9.34 0.96
C VAL A 130 3.71 8.36 1.68
N THR A 131 2.91 7.62 0.92
CA THR A 131 1.96 6.64 1.43
C THR A 131 2.28 5.23 0.97
N GLY A 132 1.84 4.25 1.75
CA GLY A 132 1.81 2.85 1.37
C GLY A 132 0.65 2.15 2.06
N PHE A 133 -0.25 1.55 1.26
CA PHE A 133 -1.40 0.80 1.73
C PHE A 133 -1.22 -0.67 1.38
N GLU A 134 -1.23 -1.55 2.37
CA GLU A 134 -1.08 -3.00 2.17
C GLU A 134 0.19 -3.43 1.39
N THR A 135 1.26 -2.63 1.43
CA THR A 135 2.42 -2.83 0.57
C THR A 135 3.71 -3.17 1.32
N ILE A 136 3.91 -2.65 2.54
CA ILE A 136 5.16 -2.82 3.28
C ILE A 136 5.50 -4.28 3.60
N TYR A 137 4.51 -5.16 3.60
CA TYR A 137 4.67 -6.61 3.76
C TYR A 137 5.60 -7.25 2.73
N PHE A 138 5.69 -6.65 1.55
CA PHE A 138 6.33 -7.20 0.36
C PHE A 138 7.65 -6.49 0.02
N TRP A 139 8.05 -5.50 0.81
CA TRP A 139 9.29 -4.76 0.53
C TRP A 139 10.51 -5.65 0.72
N PRO A 140 11.45 -5.68 -0.26
CA PRO A 140 12.56 -6.62 -0.27
C PRO A 140 13.53 -6.44 0.91
N ASP A 141 13.87 -5.18 1.22
CA ASP A 141 14.76 -4.79 2.32
C ASP A 141 14.16 -3.58 3.05
N PHE A 142 13.30 -3.86 4.03
CA PHE A 142 12.49 -2.84 4.69
C PHE A 142 13.30 -1.63 5.19
N ILE A 143 14.49 -1.85 5.75
CA ILE A 143 15.33 -0.76 6.24
C ILE A 143 15.94 0.07 5.12
N ASN A 144 16.43 -0.55 4.05
CA ASN A 144 16.97 0.20 2.92
C ASN A 144 15.85 0.84 2.07
N ASP A 145 14.71 0.19 1.95
CA ASP A 145 13.53 0.75 1.30
C ASP A 145 13.00 1.98 2.08
N LEU A 146 12.99 1.95 3.41
CA LEU A 146 12.68 3.14 4.22
C LEU A 146 13.69 4.29 4.05
N LYS A 147 14.98 4.01 3.83
CA LYS A 147 15.96 5.06 3.49
C LYS A 147 15.65 5.69 2.13
N GLU A 148 15.19 4.89 1.17
CA GLU A 148 14.80 5.39 -0.14
C GLU A 148 13.51 6.23 -0.04
N VAL A 149 12.54 5.82 0.79
CA VAL A 149 11.37 6.65 1.16
C VAL A 149 11.83 7.97 1.79
N ASN A 150 12.75 7.91 2.75
CA ASN A 150 13.31 9.11 3.36
C ASN A 150 13.99 10.02 2.33
N ARG A 151 14.74 9.46 1.39
CA ARG A 151 15.43 10.25 0.35
C ARG A 151 14.44 11.09 -0.47
N VAL A 152 13.36 10.49 -0.96
CA VAL A 152 12.40 11.18 -1.84
C VAL A 152 11.45 12.11 -1.10
N LEU A 153 11.27 11.93 0.22
CA LEU A 153 10.43 12.77 1.06
C LEU A 153 11.16 14.06 1.42
N LYS A 154 10.47 15.19 1.39
CA LYS A 154 11.00 16.49 1.84
C LYS A 154 11.24 16.48 3.35
N LYS A 155 12.14 17.35 3.83
CA LYS A 155 12.30 17.59 5.28
C LYS A 155 10.99 18.05 5.90
N GLY A 156 10.61 17.45 7.01
CA GLY A 156 9.32 17.66 7.67
C GLY A 156 8.14 17.00 6.95
N GLY A 157 8.35 16.36 5.80
CA GLY A 157 7.31 15.63 5.07
C GLY A 157 6.83 14.40 5.83
N LEU A 158 5.63 13.95 5.51
CA LEU A 158 4.92 12.87 6.18
C LEU A 158 5.11 11.54 5.45
N VAL A 159 5.52 10.50 6.18
CA VAL A 159 5.35 9.12 5.75
C VAL A 159 4.14 8.51 6.45
N PHE A 160 3.34 7.75 5.70
CA PHE A 160 2.14 7.08 6.18
C PHE A 160 2.06 5.65 5.64
N PHE A 161 1.85 4.69 6.53
CA PHE A 161 1.56 3.30 6.15
C PHE A 161 0.27 2.85 6.81
N CYS A 162 -0.56 2.10 6.05
CA CYS A 162 -1.81 1.54 6.53
C CYS A 162 -1.93 0.07 6.11
N ASN A 163 -2.25 -0.81 7.06
CA ASN A 163 -2.20 -2.25 6.87
C ASN A 163 -3.33 -2.96 7.62
N GLU A 164 -3.85 -4.07 7.04
CA GLU A 164 -4.90 -4.92 7.63
C GLU A 164 -4.37 -5.98 8.60
N ALA A 165 -3.04 -6.11 8.76
CA ALA A 165 -2.47 -7.09 9.66
C ALA A 165 -1.45 -6.44 10.60
N VAL A 166 -1.63 -6.68 11.89
CA VAL A 166 -0.74 -6.23 12.96
C VAL A 166 -0.11 -7.44 13.64
N TYR A 167 1.21 -7.46 13.77
CA TYR A 167 1.87 -8.49 14.55
C TYR A 167 1.54 -8.34 16.04
N ARG A 168 0.95 -9.39 16.63
CA ARG A 168 0.73 -9.53 18.07
C ARG A 168 1.24 -10.89 18.53
N GLU A 169 2.07 -10.89 19.56
CA GLU A 169 2.59 -12.14 20.13
C GLU A 169 1.46 -13.05 20.58
N GLY A 170 1.47 -14.31 20.12
CA GLY A 170 0.43 -15.31 20.42
C GLY A 170 -0.83 -15.24 19.56
N GLU A 171 -0.95 -14.29 18.63
CA GLU A 171 -2.12 -14.14 17.78
C GLU A 171 -1.84 -14.33 16.27
N MET A 172 -0.60 -14.71 15.92
CA MET A 172 -0.17 -14.76 14.51
C MET A 172 -0.68 -15.98 13.74
N GLU A 173 -1.11 -17.04 14.42
CA GLU A 173 -1.59 -18.28 13.79
C GLU A 173 -2.70 -18.03 12.73
N LYS A 174 -3.53 -17.00 12.93
CA LYS A 174 -4.58 -16.61 11.98
C LYS A 174 -4.06 -16.13 10.62
N TYR A 175 -2.79 -15.73 10.54
CA TYR A 175 -2.14 -15.23 9.33
C TYR A 175 -1.16 -16.23 8.69
N ASP A 176 -0.87 -17.38 9.32
CA ASP A 176 0.16 -18.32 8.88
C ASP A 176 -0.03 -18.76 7.42
N ASP A 177 -1.25 -19.12 7.04
CA ASP A 177 -1.57 -19.51 5.66
C ASP A 177 -1.32 -18.38 4.66
N LEU A 178 -1.62 -17.14 5.04
CA LEU A 178 -1.45 -15.96 4.17
C LEU A 178 0.01 -15.55 4.05
N VAL A 179 0.73 -15.58 5.18
CA VAL A 179 2.17 -15.32 5.25
C VAL A 179 2.94 -16.30 4.36
N GLU A 180 2.63 -17.61 4.45
CA GLU A 180 3.23 -18.63 3.60
C GLU A 180 2.85 -18.45 2.13
N LEU A 181 1.57 -18.23 1.84
CA LEU A 181 1.03 -18.11 0.48
C LEU A 181 1.60 -16.93 -0.28
N LEU A 182 1.76 -15.78 0.39
CA LEU A 182 2.18 -14.51 -0.20
C LEU A 182 3.66 -14.17 0.05
N ASP A 183 4.37 -14.98 0.86
CA ASP A 183 5.74 -14.67 1.33
C ASP A 183 5.81 -13.23 1.86
N MET A 184 4.91 -12.91 2.78
CA MET A 184 4.76 -11.57 3.35
C MET A 184 5.34 -11.48 4.76
N LYS A 185 5.67 -10.26 5.21
CA LYS A 185 6.15 -9.98 6.56
C LYS A 185 5.21 -9.04 7.28
N ILE A 186 4.63 -9.49 8.37
CA ILE A 186 3.79 -8.65 9.23
C ILE A 186 4.67 -8.06 10.34
N TYR A 187 4.57 -6.75 10.52
CA TYR A 187 5.39 -6.00 11.46
C TYR A 187 4.58 -5.62 12.71
N SER A 188 5.23 -5.65 13.89
CA SER A 188 4.67 -5.06 15.10
C SER A 188 4.82 -3.54 15.08
N GLU A 189 4.00 -2.85 15.87
CA GLU A 189 4.09 -1.40 16.07
C GLU A 189 5.51 -0.99 16.51
N GLU A 190 6.12 -1.75 17.42
CA GLU A 190 7.48 -1.49 17.90
C GLU A 190 8.52 -1.57 16.79
N VAL A 191 8.45 -2.62 15.94
CA VAL A 191 9.37 -2.78 14.79
C VAL A 191 9.18 -1.64 13.78
N LEU A 192 7.93 -1.22 13.50
CA LEU A 192 7.67 -0.09 12.62
C LEU A 192 8.26 1.21 13.17
N LYS A 193 8.07 1.49 14.47
CA LYS A 193 8.62 2.65 15.15
C LYS A 193 10.15 2.67 15.09
N GLU A 194 10.80 1.60 15.55
CA GLU A 194 12.27 1.52 15.57
C GLU A 194 12.87 1.64 14.16
N SER A 195 12.24 1.03 13.16
CA SER A 195 12.68 1.08 11.77
C SER A 195 12.60 2.49 11.20
N LEU A 196 11.49 3.20 11.45
CA LEU A 196 11.31 4.59 11.03
C LEU A 196 12.32 5.51 11.74
N GLU A 197 12.47 5.42 13.07
CA GLU A 197 13.44 6.21 13.83
C GLU A 197 14.89 5.97 13.33
N LYS A 198 15.26 4.72 13.11
CA LYS A 198 16.58 4.32 12.58
C LYS A 198 16.88 4.88 11.18
N THR A 199 15.85 5.13 10.40
CA THR A 199 15.97 5.59 9.01
C THR A 199 15.73 7.09 8.84
N GLY A 200 15.72 7.87 9.95
CA GLY A 200 15.70 9.33 9.92
C GLY A 200 14.31 9.94 9.98
N PHE A 201 13.35 9.24 10.57
CA PHE A 201 12.02 9.77 10.87
C PHE A 201 11.87 10.04 12.37
N LYS A 202 10.93 10.90 12.72
CA LYS A 202 10.57 11.29 14.10
C LYS A 202 9.07 11.47 14.22
N ASP A 203 8.61 11.79 15.44
CA ASP A 203 7.21 12.09 15.74
C ASP A 203 6.27 10.93 15.34
N PHE A 204 6.75 9.69 15.55
CA PHE A 204 5.98 8.47 15.27
C PHE A 204 4.66 8.48 16.02
N LYS A 205 3.59 8.16 15.32
CA LYS A 205 2.27 7.87 15.88
C LYS A 205 1.72 6.61 15.24
N SER A 206 0.99 5.84 16.01
CA SER A 206 0.22 4.68 15.56
C SER A 206 -1.24 4.84 15.91
N TYR A 207 -2.08 4.29 15.07
CA TYR A 207 -3.53 4.20 15.24
C TYR A 207 -3.90 2.75 14.96
N VAL A 208 -4.61 2.12 15.88
CA VAL A 208 -5.00 0.70 15.77
C VAL A 208 -6.51 0.58 15.88
N ASP A 209 -7.10 -0.16 15.00
CA ASP A 209 -8.48 -0.62 15.06
C ASP A 209 -8.47 -2.11 15.40
N ASP A 210 -8.66 -2.42 16.69
CA ASP A 210 -8.61 -3.80 17.19
C ASP A 210 -9.78 -4.67 16.71
N GLU A 211 -10.90 -4.07 16.30
CA GLU A 211 -12.05 -4.81 15.80
C GLU A 211 -11.81 -5.36 14.39
N ASN A 212 -11.04 -4.61 13.58
CA ASN A 212 -10.74 -4.93 12.19
C ASN A 212 -9.30 -5.41 11.97
N ASP A 213 -8.44 -5.43 12.99
CA ASP A 213 -6.99 -5.69 12.89
C ASP A 213 -6.24 -4.69 12.00
N TRP A 214 -6.70 -3.46 11.91
CA TRP A 214 -6.01 -2.44 11.12
C TRP A 214 -4.99 -1.65 11.93
N ILE A 215 -3.90 -1.30 11.29
CA ILE A 215 -2.91 -0.37 11.82
C ILE A 215 -2.55 0.70 10.81
N CYS A 216 -2.52 1.94 11.25
CA CYS A 216 -1.88 3.03 10.53
C CYS A 216 -0.73 3.60 11.35
N VAL A 217 0.34 3.96 10.68
CA VAL A 217 1.46 4.66 11.30
C VAL A 217 1.81 5.91 10.51
N THR A 218 2.18 6.95 11.23
CA THR A 218 2.69 8.21 10.66
C THR A 218 4.02 8.56 11.30
N ALA A 219 4.91 9.16 10.52
CA ALA A 219 6.12 9.80 11.04
C ALA A 219 6.57 10.93 10.10
N HIS A 220 7.44 11.82 10.58
CA HIS A 220 7.97 12.93 9.79
C HIS A 220 9.46 12.78 9.56
N LYS A 221 9.93 13.09 8.34
CA LYS A 221 11.37 13.17 8.04
C LYS A 221 12.04 14.27 8.87
N ILE A 222 13.22 13.99 9.42
CA ILE A 222 14.05 14.93 10.18
C ILE A 222 14.67 15.99 9.25
#